data_68f960838d7a1a4131ef22af2e10f753
#
_entry.id   68f960838d7a1a4131ef22af2e10f753
#
_cell.length_a   1.000
_cell.length_b   1.000
_cell.length_c   1.000
_cell.angle_alpha   90.00
_cell.angle_beta   90.00
_cell.angle_gamma   90.00
#
_symmetry.space_group_name_H-M   'P 1'
#
loop_
_entity.id
_entity.type
_entity.pdbx_description
1 polymer ?
#
loop_
_entity_poly.entity_id
_entity_poly.type
_entity_poly.pdbx_seq_one_letter_code
_entity_poly.pdbx_strand_id
1 'polypeptide(L)'
;MADTAKVALFVRLEAKPGKEADVEQFLRGGLALVQQEPATSLWFGLRLSATTFGIFDTFPNEAGRQAHLSGEVAKALMAKAPDLFAQPPSIEKAEILAAKLPGSANKAA
;
A
#
# COMPACT_ATOMS: atom_id res chain seq x y z
N MET A 1 11.87 13.66 -6.41
CA MET A 1 11.64 14.96 -5.83
C MET A 1 10.58 14.91 -4.78
N ALA A 2 10.46 15.99 -4.06
CA ALA A 2 9.42 16.06 -3.05
C ALA A 2 8.03 15.83 -3.62
N ASP A 3 7.87 16.10 -4.93
CA ASP A 3 6.57 15.97 -5.57
C ASP A 3 6.12 14.54 -5.77
N THR A 4 6.99 13.55 -5.61
CA THR A 4 6.64 12.16 -5.83
C THR A 4 5.84 11.55 -4.70
N ALA A 5 5.82 12.18 -3.53
CA ALA A 5 5.14 11.63 -2.35
C ALA A 5 4.40 12.75 -1.62
N LYS A 6 3.22 13.07 -2.13
CA LYS A 6 2.40 14.14 -1.54
C LYS A 6 1.19 13.62 -0.80
N VAL A 7 0.58 12.54 -1.29
CA VAL A 7 -0.55 11.91 -0.61
C VAL A 7 -0.28 10.43 -0.46
N ALA A 8 -0.98 9.80 0.47
CA ALA A 8 -0.71 8.42 0.82
C ALA A 8 -1.98 7.66 1.16
N LEU A 9 -1.85 6.36 1.23
CA LEU A 9 -2.86 5.47 1.78
C LEU A 9 -2.20 4.60 2.84
N PHE A 10 -2.92 4.35 3.91
CA PHE A 10 -2.53 3.32 4.87
C PHE A 10 -3.67 2.31 4.95
N VAL A 11 -3.36 1.06 4.65
CA VAL A 11 -4.34 -0.02 4.65
C VAL A 11 -3.97 -0.98 5.76
N ARG A 12 -4.92 -1.26 6.66
CA ARG A 12 -4.71 -2.19 7.75
C ARG A 12 -5.48 -3.46 7.44
N LEU A 13 -4.81 -4.60 7.60
CA LEU A 13 -5.33 -5.91 7.22
C LEU A 13 -5.22 -6.84 8.41
N GLU A 14 -6.33 -7.43 8.82
CA GLU A 14 -6.31 -8.40 9.91
C GLU A 14 -6.53 -9.80 9.32
N ALA A 15 -5.53 -10.68 9.45
CA ALA A 15 -5.61 -12.02 8.89
C ALA A 15 -6.61 -12.87 9.67
N LYS A 16 -7.37 -13.70 8.95
CA LYS A 16 -8.15 -14.75 9.61
C LYS A 16 -7.20 -15.74 10.28
N PRO A 17 -7.62 -16.36 11.39
CA PRO A 17 -6.82 -17.39 12.02
C PRO A 17 -6.42 -18.45 11.01
N GLY A 18 -5.12 -18.74 10.94
CA GLY A 18 -4.58 -19.72 10.00
C GLY A 18 -4.29 -19.18 8.63
N LYS A 19 -4.60 -17.92 8.34
CA LYS A 19 -4.37 -17.32 7.03
C LYS A 19 -3.18 -16.36 7.01
N GLU A 20 -2.42 -16.28 8.09
CA GLU A 20 -1.31 -15.33 8.20
C GLU A 20 -0.28 -15.53 7.09
N ALA A 21 0.07 -16.79 6.80
CA ALA A 21 1.04 -17.05 5.75
C ALA A 21 0.50 -16.68 4.37
N ASP A 22 -0.81 -16.87 4.17
CA ASP A 22 -1.43 -16.52 2.89
C ASP A 22 -1.46 -15.01 2.70
N VAL A 23 -1.68 -14.25 3.78
CA VAL A 23 -1.63 -12.78 3.70
C VAL A 23 -0.22 -12.33 3.35
N GLU A 24 0.80 -12.92 4.00
CA GLU A 24 2.17 -12.58 3.68
C GLU A 24 2.48 -12.85 2.21
N GLN A 25 2.07 -14.01 1.70
CA GLN A 25 2.27 -14.36 0.30
C GLN A 25 1.58 -13.36 -0.62
N PHE A 26 0.36 -12.97 -0.27
CA PHE A 26 -0.38 -12.01 -1.08
C PHE A 26 0.38 -10.68 -1.16
N LEU A 27 0.89 -10.20 -0.02
CA LEU A 27 1.61 -8.93 -0.01
C LEU A 27 2.91 -9.02 -0.80
N ARG A 28 3.65 -10.12 -0.67
CA ARG A 28 4.89 -10.28 -1.45
C ARG A 28 4.58 -10.32 -2.95
N GLY A 29 3.50 -11.01 -3.34
CA GLY A 29 3.10 -11.08 -4.74
C GLY A 29 2.58 -9.75 -5.27
N GLY A 30 2.04 -8.90 -4.40
CA GLY A 30 1.52 -7.60 -4.82
C GLY A 30 2.58 -6.68 -5.39
N LEU A 31 3.83 -6.86 -5.02
CA LEU A 31 4.90 -6.02 -5.54
C LEU A 31 4.98 -6.03 -7.06
N ALA A 32 4.83 -7.20 -7.66
CA ALA A 32 4.91 -7.30 -9.12
C ALA A 32 3.80 -6.49 -9.80
N LEU A 33 2.62 -6.48 -9.19
CA LEU A 33 1.50 -5.71 -9.75
C LEU A 33 1.72 -4.21 -9.58
N VAL A 34 2.18 -3.78 -8.41
CA VAL A 34 2.32 -2.35 -8.16
C VAL A 34 3.48 -1.75 -8.94
N GLN A 35 4.47 -2.57 -9.30
CA GLN A 35 5.57 -2.09 -10.13
C GLN A 35 5.10 -1.69 -11.54
N GLN A 36 3.90 -2.11 -11.92
CA GLN A 36 3.29 -1.69 -13.18
C GLN A 36 2.53 -0.37 -13.06
N GLU A 37 2.51 0.24 -11.88
CA GLU A 37 1.73 1.46 -11.61
C GLU A 37 2.67 2.65 -11.53
N PRO A 38 2.85 3.41 -12.62
CA PRO A 38 3.83 4.51 -12.60
C PRO A 38 3.49 5.62 -11.63
N ALA A 39 2.22 5.78 -11.27
CA ALA A 39 1.81 6.85 -10.35
C ALA A 39 1.92 6.46 -8.88
N THR A 40 2.23 5.19 -8.57
CA THR A 40 2.50 4.77 -7.19
C THR A 40 3.99 4.95 -6.95
N SER A 41 4.36 6.00 -6.23
CA SER A 41 5.77 6.35 -6.09
C SER A 41 6.51 5.44 -5.10
N LEU A 42 5.84 5.08 -3.99
CA LEU A 42 6.39 4.16 -2.98
C LEU A 42 5.30 3.21 -2.56
N TRP A 43 5.69 1.96 -2.26
CA TRP A 43 4.72 0.95 -1.81
C TRP A 43 5.43 -0.02 -0.89
N PHE A 44 4.86 -0.23 0.29
CA PHE A 44 5.41 -1.14 1.30
C PHE A 44 4.35 -2.09 1.79
N GLY A 45 4.64 -3.39 1.75
CA GLY A 45 3.87 -4.38 2.48
C GLY A 45 4.48 -4.54 3.86
N LEU A 46 3.66 -4.53 4.89
CA LEU A 46 4.12 -4.48 6.28
C LEU A 46 3.52 -5.59 7.11
N ARG A 47 4.29 -6.07 8.06
CA ARG A 47 3.77 -6.91 9.15
C ARG A 47 3.78 -6.07 10.42
N LEU A 48 2.62 -5.88 11.01
CA LEU A 48 2.49 -5.07 12.24
C LEU A 48 2.53 -5.95 13.48
N SER A 49 2.00 -7.15 13.39
CA SER A 49 2.03 -8.14 14.46
C SER A 49 1.91 -9.52 13.84
N ALA A 50 1.80 -10.56 14.66
CA ALA A 50 1.66 -11.91 14.15
C ALA A 50 0.46 -12.08 13.23
N THR A 51 -0.62 -11.32 13.46
CA THR A 51 -1.87 -11.47 12.71
C THR A 51 -2.26 -10.23 11.93
N THR A 52 -1.58 -9.09 12.13
CA THR A 52 -1.98 -7.82 11.54
C THR A 52 -0.92 -7.36 10.55
N PHE A 53 -1.37 -6.97 9.38
CA PHE A 53 -0.51 -6.54 8.28
C PHE A 53 -0.95 -5.15 7.80
N GLY A 54 -0.14 -4.55 6.97
CA GLY A 54 -0.49 -3.25 6.44
C GLY A 54 0.15 -2.99 5.09
N ILE A 55 -0.37 -1.99 4.42
CA ILE A 55 0.22 -1.46 3.20
C ILE A 55 0.30 0.04 3.38
N PHE A 56 1.48 0.59 3.14
CA PHE A 56 1.66 2.04 3.09
C PHE A 56 2.18 2.40 1.72
N ASP A 57 1.49 3.29 1.03
CA ASP A 57 1.93 3.68 -0.29
C ASP A 57 1.67 5.16 -0.52
N THR A 58 2.40 5.73 -1.48
CA THR A 58 2.39 7.16 -1.72
C THR A 58 2.20 7.48 -3.19
N PHE A 59 1.72 8.70 -3.44
CA PHE A 59 1.38 9.15 -4.79
C PHE A 59 1.73 10.63 -4.93
N PRO A 60 2.05 11.09 -6.14
CA PRO A 60 2.37 12.50 -6.34
C PRO A 60 1.16 13.41 -6.21
N ASN A 61 -0.05 12.88 -6.40
CA ASN A 61 -1.27 13.67 -6.34
C ASN A 61 -2.48 12.77 -6.17
N GLU A 62 -3.65 13.38 -6.05
CA GLU A 62 -4.89 12.64 -5.87
C GLU A 62 -5.22 11.76 -7.08
N ALA A 63 -4.90 12.22 -8.29
CA ALA A 63 -5.15 11.42 -9.49
C ALA A 63 -4.38 10.10 -9.43
N GLY A 64 -3.13 10.13 -8.96
CA GLY A 64 -2.33 8.92 -8.81
C GLY A 64 -2.92 8.00 -7.76
N ARG A 65 -3.38 8.56 -6.63
CA ARG A 65 -4.01 7.75 -5.59
C ARG A 65 -5.28 7.08 -6.10
N GLN A 66 -6.11 7.80 -6.86
CA GLN A 66 -7.33 7.23 -7.42
C GLN A 66 -7.01 6.14 -8.45
N ALA A 67 -5.98 6.34 -9.24
CA ALA A 67 -5.56 5.31 -10.21
C ALA A 67 -5.17 4.03 -9.49
N HIS A 68 -4.47 4.14 -8.34
CA HIS A 68 -4.10 2.96 -7.56
C HIS A 68 -5.34 2.27 -7.00
N LEU A 69 -6.28 3.05 -6.45
CA LEU A 69 -7.47 2.47 -5.84
C LEU A 69 -8.36 1.74 -6.86
N SER A 70 -8.25 2.06 -8.13
CA SER A 70 -8.98 1.34 -9.18
C SER A 70 -8.06 0.41 -9.99
N GLY A 71 -6.83 0.19 -9.53
CA GLY A 71 -5.87 -0.63 -10.26
C GLY A 71 -5.92 -2.11 -9.90
N GLU A 72 -4.98 -2.86 -10.46
CA GLU A 72 -4.99 -4.31 -10.35
C GLU A 72 -4.68 -4.81 -8.94
N VAL A 73 -3.77 -4.15 -8.23
CA VAL A 73 -3.44 -4.62 -6.88
C VAL A 73 -4.61 -4.40 -5.93
N ALA A 74 -5.33 -3.28 -6.07
CA ALA A 74 -6.51 -3.02 -5.25
C ALA A 74 -7.62 -4.01 -5.57
N LYS A 75 -7.82 -4.33 -6.85
CA LYS A 75 -8.81 -5.33 -7.24
C LYS A 75 -8.47 -6.69 -6.67
N ALA A 76 -7.19 -7.08 -6.73
CA ALA A 76 -6.76 -8.36 -6.18
C ALA A 76 -6.98 -8.40 -4.66
N LEU A 77 -6.69 -7.30 -3.97
CA LEU A 77 -6.91 -7.22 -2.53
C LEU A 77 -8.38 -7.43 -2.19
N MET A 78 -9.27 -6.75 -2.88
CA MET A 78 -10.69 -6.87 -2.58
C MET A 78 -11.23 -8.24 -2.94
N ALA A 79 -10.70 -8.87 -3.99
CA ALA A 79 -11.11 -10.22 -4.38
C ALA A 79 -10.70 -11.26 -3.34
N LYS A 80 -9.53 -11.07 -2.69
CA LYS A 80 -9.03 -12.01 -1.68
C LYS A 80 -9.55 -11.72 -0.29
N ALA A 81 -10.11 -10.53 -0.06
CA ALA A 81 -10.49 -10.11 1.28
C ALA A 81 -11.41 -11.10 2.00
N PRO A 82 -12.47 -11.66 1.36
CA PRO A 82 -13.34 -12.58 2.09
C PRO A 82 -12.64 -13.85 2.57
N ASP A 83 -11.60 -14.30 1.84
CA ASP A 83 -10.88 -15.51 2.20
C ASP A 83 -9.80 -15.26 3.23
N LEU A 84 -9.15 -14.11 3.18
CA LEU A 84 -7.93 -13.87 3.94
C LEU A 84 -8.14 -13.05 5.21
N PHE A 85 -9.09 -12.13 5.22
CA PHE A 85 -9.18 -11.14 6.29
C PHE A 85 -10.38 -11.37 7.19
N ALA A 86 -10.15 -11.18 8.49
CA ALA A 86 -11.21 -11.33 9.49
C ALA A 86 -12.27 -10.24 9.38
N GLN A 87 -11.90 -9.11 8.78
CA GLN A 87 -12.81 -7.98 8.57
C GLN A 87 -12.35 -7.25 7.31
N PRO A 88 -13.20 -6.42 6.71
CA PRO A 88 -12.81 -5.68 5.51
C PRO A 88 -11.56 -4.85 5.76
N PRO A 89 -10.70 -4.68 4.74
CA PRO A 89 -9.52 -3.82 4.88
C PRO A 89 -9.92 -2.41 5.32
N SER A 90 -9.15 -1.87 6.27
CA SER A 90 -9.35 -0.49 6.71
C SER A 90 -8.44 0.39 5.87
N ILE A 91 -9.03 1.29 5.08
CA ILE A 91 -8.28 2.13 4.14
C ILE A 91 -8.37 3.57 4.62
N GLU A 92 -7.22 4.16 4.95
CA GLU A 92 -7.15 5.53 5.42
C GLU A 92 -6.36 6.36 4.42
N LYS A 93 -6.93 7.49 4.06
CA LYS A 93 -6.25 8.47 3.21
C LYS A 93 -5.43 9.40 4.10
N ALA A 94 -4.23 9.72 3.65
CA ALA A 94 -3.34 10.58 4.41
C ALA A 94 -2.71 11.61 3.50
N GLU A 95 -2.32 12.72 4.09
CA GLU A 95 -1.55 13.75 3.43
C GLU A 95 -0.13 13.67 3.98
N ILE A 96 0.87 13.73 3.10
CA ILE A 96 2.25 13.67 3.56
C ILE A 96 2.70 15.07 3.91
N LEU A 97 3.04 15.27 5.17
CA LEU A 97 3.44 16.58 5.66
C LEU A 97 4.95 16.79 5.53
N ALA A 98 5.72 15.72 5.62
CA ALA A 98 7.17 15.78 5.52
C ALA A 98 7.68 14.41 5.12
N ALA A 99 8.71 14.36 4.29
CA ALA A 99 9.26 13.10 3.82
C ALA A 99 10.75 13.22 3.62
N LYS A 100 11.47 12.20 4.05
CA LYS A 100 12.88 12.04 3.69
C LYS A 100 12.94 10.82 2.77
N LEU A 101 13.32 11.04 1.53
CA LEU A 101 13.36 9.99 0.53
C LEU A 101 14.80 9.75 0.08
N PRO A 102 15.18 8.50 -0.22
CA PRO A 102 16.55 8.21 -0.67
C PRO A 102 16.88 9.01 -1.91
N GLY A 103 18.03 9.68 -1.91
CA GLY A 103 18.50 10.41 -3.07
C GLY A 103 17.70 11.65 -3.40
N SER A 104 16.42 11.49 -3.72
CA SER A 104 15.58 12.59 -4.14
C SER A 104 15.44 13.66 -3.09
N ALA A 105 15.22 13.27 -1.83
CA ALA A 105 15.08 14.22 -0.76
C ALA A 105 16.37 15.02 -0.58
N ASN A 106 17.51 14.36 -0.75
CA ASN A 106 18.79 15.05 -0.61
C ASN A 106 19.00 16.06 -1.73
N LYS A 107 18.53 15.75 -2.91
CA LYS A 107 18.65 16.66 -4.04
C LYS A 107 17.74 17.86 -3.90
N ALA A 108 16.59 17.66 -3.26
CA ALA A 108 15.65 18.74 -3.07
C ALA A 108 16.14 19.75 -2.04
N ALA A 109 17.02 19.33 -1.19
CA ALA A 109 17.59 20.24 -0.18
C ALA A 109 18.62 21.22 -0.79
#